data_b1063c7717061ffff98511be7567789a
#
_entry.id   b1063c7717061ffff98511be7567789a
#
_cell.length_a   1.000
_cell.length_b   1.000
_cell.length_c   1.000
_cell.angle_alpha   90.00
_cell.angle_beta   90.00
_cell.angle_gamma   90.00
#
_symmetry.space_group_name_H-M   'P 1'
#
loop_
_entity.id
_entity.type
_entity.pdbx_description
1 polymer ?
#
loop_
_entity_poly.entity_id
_entity_poly.type
_entity_poly.pdbx_seq_one_letter_code
_entity_poly.pdbx_strand_id
1 'polypeptide(L)'
;SYNGHRYYKNPSTGFPYTGWVSFGSTYYYANSNGWLVSGWQTIGGYRYYFYSDTYTMARNTTIDGIYIGSDGRASTVYTYAVNVLNQVGWNLRAAYNWAASMPYYRMDSSPSQGSEWFALYGFRNHTGNCYVMAATFYYMAKVLGYDAHQVAGYVPKIGGGVTPHSWVEIVINGTVYVFDPNFTNETGGNGYQIRYGTSGTWMYSSYYRMN
;
A
#
# COMPACT_ATOMS: atom_id res chain seq x y z
N SER A 1 27.35 13.80 23.04
CA SER A 1 27.93 14.01 21.71
C SER A 1 29.44 14.01 21.79
N TYR A 2 30.09 13.49 20.79
CA TYR A 2 31.56 13.54 20.64
C TYR A 2 31.86 14.05 19.21
N ASN A 3 32.77 15.04 19.10
CA ASN A 3 33.11 15.68 17.82
C ASN A 3 31.90 16.16 16.98
N GLY A 4 30.88 16.71 17.65
CA GLY A 4 29.67 17.18 16.97
C GLY A 4 28.67 16.10 16.55
N HIS A 5 29.01 14.83 16.75
CA HIS A 5 28.10 13.70 16.41
C HIS A 5 27.32 13.24 17.63
N ARG A 6 26.05 12.84 17.43
CA ARG A 6 25.23 12.18 18.45
C ARG A 6 25.38 10.66 18.35
N TYR A 7 25.35 9.99 19.51
CA TYR A 7 25.37 8.54 19.61
C TYR A 7 24.60 8.08 20.85
N TYR A 8 24.16 6.84 20.83
CA TYR A 8 23.66 6.16 22.02
C TYR A 8 24.68 5.13 22.50
N LYS A 9 24.99 5.16 23.78
CA LYS A 9 25.92 4.23 24.41
C LYS A 9 25.16 2.98 24.87
N ASN A 10 25.66 1.82 24.49
CA ASN A 10 25.14 0.55 25.00
C ASN A 10 25.56 0.39 26.47
N PRO A 11 24.62 0.30 27.41
CA PRO A 11 24.92 0.23 28.83
C PRO A 11 25.69 -1.04 29.23
N SER A 12 25.52 -2.13 28.46
CA SER A 12 26.16 -3.42 28.76
C SER A 12 27.62 -3.48 28.28
N THR A 13 27.95 -2.81 27.17
CA THR A 13 29.29 -2.87 26.58
C THR A 13 30.11 -1.59 26.78
N GLY A 14 29.43 -0.47 27.07
CA GLY A 14 30.05 0.85 27.17
C GLY A 14 30.39 1.49 25.82
N PHE A 15 30.18 0.82 24.67
CA PHE A 15 30.45 1.32 23.33
C PHE A 15 29.19 1.90 22.69
N PRO A 16 29.33 2.79 21.68
CA PRO A 16 28.17 3.24 20.90
C PRO A 16 27.45 2.08 20.20
N TYR A 17 26.12 2.18 20.10
CA TYR A 17 25.37 1.30 19.23
C TYR A 17 25.72 1.53 17.77
N THR A 18 25.64 0.48 16.95
CA THR A 18 25.70 0.53 15.49
C THR A 18 24.47 -0.15 14.89
N GLY A 19 24.05 0.28 13.70
CA GLY A 19 22.84 -0.24 13.06
C GLY A 19 21.55 0.32 13.65
N TRP A 20 20.48 -0.45 13.62
CA TRP A 20 19.19 -0.05 14.16
C TRP A 20 19.17 0.01 15.68
N VAL A 21 18.65 1.11 16.20
CA VAL A 21 18.47 1.36 17.63
C VAL A 21 17.02 1.78 17.86
N SER A 22 16.36 1.21 18.88
CA SER A 22 14.99 1.58 19.23
C SER A 22 14.82 1.79 20.73
N PHE A 23 14.01 2.78 21.08
CA PHE A 23 13.54 3.04 22.45
C PHE A 23 12.02 3.20 22.39
N GLY A 24 11.30 2.19 22.86
CA GLY A 24 9.85 2.10 22.69
C GLY A 24 9.48 2.08 21.20
N SER A 25 8.62 3.01 20.77
CA SER A 25 8.19 3.15 19.37
C SER A 25 9.08 4.07 18.52
N THR A 26 10.15 4.59 19.08
CA THR A 26 11.08 5.53 18.41
C THR A 26 12.29 4.78 17.88
N TYR A 27 12.62 5.01 16.61
CA TYR A 27 13.70 4.33 15.91
C TYR A 27 14.77 5.32 15.47
N TYR A 28 16.02 4.87 15.51
CA TYR A 28 17.22 5.57 15.07
C TYR A 28 18.10 4.61 14.26
N TYR A 29 19.02 5.15 13.52
CA TYR A 29 20.07 4.35 12.89
C TYR A 29 21.44 4.98 13.18
N ALA A 30 22.37 4.15 13.62
CA ALA A 30 23.76 4.54 13.82
C ALA A 30 24.64 3.91 12.74
N ASN A 31 25.51 4.69 12.12
CA ASN A 31 26.46 4.19 11.13
C ASN A 31 27.54 3.29 11.77
N SER A 32 28.49 2.81 10.97
CA SER A 32 29.58 1.95 11.45
C SER A 32 30.48 2.58 12.53
N ASN A 33 30.51 3.92 12.60
CA ASN A 33 31.24 4.66 13.64
C ASN A 33 30.39 4.85 14.91
N GLY A 34 29.16 4.35 14.94
CA GLY A 34 28.22 4.53 16.04
C GLY A 34 27.52 5.90 16.06
N TRP A 35 27.64 6.69 14.99
CA TRP A 35 27.02 8.01 14.91
C TRP A 35 25.62 7.93 14.35
N LEU A 36 24.66 8.60 15.02
CA LEU A 36 23.30 8.69 14.54
C LEU A 36 23.25 9.43 13.20
N VAL A 37 22.52 8.87 12.25
CA VAL A 37 22.34 9.47 10.92
C VAL A 37 21.11 10.39 10.88
N SER A 38 21.12 11.36 9.97
CA SER A 38 19.98 12.23 9.66
C SER A 38 19.79 12.39 8.15
N GLY A 39 18.65 12.95 7.73
CA GLY A 39 18.27 13.07 6.33
C GLY A 39 17.91 11.73 5.70
N TRP A 40 17.90 11.70 4.37
CA TRP A 40 17.62 10.48 3.61
C TRP A 40 18.78 9.48 3.71
N GLN A 41 18.46 8.24 4.07
CA GLN A 41 19.40 7.12 4.16
C GLN A 41 18.86 5.90 3.38
N THR A 42 19.77 5.15 2.75
CA THR A 42 19.43 3.84 2.17
C THR A 42 20.02 2.74 3.05
N ILE A 43 19.17 1.93 3.65
CA ILE A 43 19.53 0.89 4.60
C ILE A 43 18.85 -0.42 4.18
N GLY A 44 19.64 -1.45 3.93
CA GLY A 44 19.12 -2.76 3.51
C GLY A 44 18.28 -2.70 2.21
N GLY A 45 18.59 -1.78 1.29
CA GLY A 45 17.87 -1.60 0.02
C GLY A 45 16.62 -0.72 0.09
N TYR A 46 16.23 -0.26 1.28
CA TYR A 46 15.08 0.64 1.47
C TYR A 46 15.52 2.04 1.83
N ARG A 47 14.76 3.06 1.40
CA ARG A 47 14.99 4.46 1.77
C ARG A 47 14.22 4.80 3.04
N TYR A 48 14.90 5.51 3.96
CA TYR A 48 14.35 6.02 5.21
C TYR A 48 14.73 7.50 5.36
N TYR A 49 13.97 8.24 6.15
CA TYR A 49 14.32 9.61 6.53
C TYR A 49 14.45 9.72 8.04
N PHE A 50 15.50 10.40 8.51
CA PHE A 50 15.74 10.71 9.92
C PHE A 50 15.76 12.22 10.11
N TYR A 51 14.99 12.73 11.06
CA TYR A 51 14.95 14.16 11.33
C TYR A 51 16.30 14.67 11.83
N SER A 52 16.72 15.87 11.39
CA SER A 52 18.05 16.42 11.70
C SER A 52 18.18 16.94 13.14
N ASP A 53 17.07 17.31 13.77
CA ASP A 53 16.99 17.81 15.14
C ASP A 53 16.94 16.70 16.19
N THR A 54 16.15 15.67 15.93
CA THR A 54 15.89 14.56 16.86
C THR A 54 16.63 13.28 16.51
N TYR A 55 17.06 13.10 15.26
CA TYR A 55 17.62 11.88 14.68
C TYR A 55 16.62 10.70 14.66
N THR A 56 15.34 10.97 14.92
CA THR A 56 14.29 9.94 14.90
C THR A 56 13.86 9.61 13.49
N MET A 57 13.52 8.35 13.24
CA MET A 57 13.00 7.89 11.96
C MET A 57 11.60 8.47 11.70
N ALA A 58 11.41 9.08 10.55
CA ALA A 58 10.10 9.52 10.07
C ALA A 58 9.19 8.32 9.79
N ARG A 59 7.90 8.45 10.14
CA ARG A 59 6.87 7.42 9.90
C ARG A 59 5.52 8.08 9.68
N ASN A 60 4.66 7.46 8.86
CA ASN A 60 3.30 7.94 8.54
C ASN A 60 3.28 9.43 8.16
N THR A 61 4.22 9.85 7.33
CA THR A 61 4.38 11.25 6.94
C THR A 61 4.89 11.37 5.50
N THR A 62 4.90 12.60 4.98
CA THR A 62 5.46 12.89 3.66
C THR A 62 6.65 13.84 3.83
N ILE A 63 7.81 13.45 3.29
CA ILE A 63 9.05 14.24 3.26
C ILE A 63 9.44 14.42 1.80
N ASP A 64 9.69 15.66 1.38
CA ASP A 64 10.06 16.02 -0.01
C ASP A 64 9.10 15.42 -1.06
N GLY A 65 7.80 15.37 -0.75
CA GLY A 65 6.78 14.81 -1.62
C GLY A 65 6.76 13.28 -1.68
N ILE A 66 7.56 12.57 -0.89
CA ILE A 66 7.62 11.10 -0.85
C ILE A 66 6.97 10.61 0.44
N TYR A 67 5.95 9.76 0.33
CA TYR A 67 5.30 9.15 1.48
C TYR A 67 6.21 8.12 2.16
N ILE A 68 6.25 8.19 3.49
CA ILE A 68 6.95 7.25 4.37
C ILE A 68 5.88 6.49 5.17
N GLY A 69 5.88 5.18 5.04
CA GLY A 69 4.92 4.30 5.70
C GLY A 69 5.10 4.17 7.21
N SER A 70 4.25 3.38 7.83
CA SER A 70 4.31 3.09 9.27
C SER A 70 5.57 2.33 9.68
N ASP A 71 6.21 1.64 8.75
CA ASP A 71 7.48 0.94 8.92
C ASP A 71 8.73 1.83 8.68
N GLY A 72 8.51 3.11 8.35
CA GLY A 72 9.56 4.09 8.04
C GLY A 72 10.11 4.03 6.62
N ARG A 73 9.62 3.12 5.77
CA ARG A 73 10.10 2.99 4.39
C ARG A 73 9.43 4.01 3.48
N ALA A 74 10.23 4.67 2.66
CA ALA A 74 9.74 5.49 1.57
C ALA A 74 9.21 4.60 0.44
N SER A 75 8.00 4.86 -0.04
CA SER A 75 7.34 4.05 -1.06
C SER A 75 6.75 4.89 -2.17
N THR A 76 7.12 4.60 -3.41
CA THR A 76 6.59 5.29 -4.59
C THR A 76 5.09 5.00 -4.76
N VAL A 77 4.65 3.77 -4.58
CA VAL A 77 3.24 3.40 -4.75
C VAL A 77 2.35 4.07 -3.70
N TYR A 78 2.78 4.13 -2.44
CA TYR A 78 2.05 4.85 -1.39
C TYR A 78 2.04 6.37 -1.64
N THR A 79 3.11 6.94 -2.19
CA THR A 79 3.14 8.36 -2.61
C THR A 79 2.05 8.65 -3.63
N TYR A 80 1.89 7.80 -4.64
CA TYR A 80 0.81 7.94 -5.62
C TYR A 80 -0.58 7.81 -4.99
N ALA A 81 -0.78 6.82 -4.10
CA ALA A 81 -2.05 6.64 -3.39
C ALA A 81 -2.43 7.88 -2.57
N VAL A 82 -1.48 8.44 -1.81
CA VAL A 82 -1.67 9.70 -1.06
C VAL A 82 -2.03 10.85 -1.99
N ASN A 83 -1.33 10.99 -3.13
CA ASN A 83 -1.62 12.07 -4.08
C ASN A 83 -3.04 11.97 -4.65
N VAL A 84 -3.53 10.77 -4.94
CA VAL A 84 -4.93 10.57 -5.37
C VAL A 84 -5.88 10.92 -4.24
N LEU A 85 -5.66 10.44 -3.01
CA LEU A 85 -6.53 10.75 -1.87
C LEU A 85 -6.60 12.24 -1.57
N ASN A 86 -5.51 13.00 -1.76
CA ASN A 86 -5.50 14.46 -1.65
C ASN A 86 -6.40 15.15 -2.69
N GLN A 87 -6.60 14.54 -3.85
CA GLN A 87 -7.46 15.08 -4.92
C GLN A 87 -8.93 14.72 -4.74
N VAL A 88 -9.22 13.47 -4.32
CA VAL A 88 -10.59 12.93 -4.33
C VAL A 88 -11.23 12.89 -2.94
N GLY A 89 -10.43 13.02 -1.88
CA GLY A 89 -10.88 12.97 -0.48
C GLY A 89 -10.38 11.72 0.27
N TRP A 90 -10.11 11.91 1.55
CA TRP A 90 -9.56 10.90 2.47
C TRP A 90 -10.64 10.00 3.06
N ASN A 91 -11.32 9.24 2.20
CA ASN A 91 -12.30 8.24 2.60
C ASN A 91 -12.38 7.07 1.62
N LEU A 92 -12.84 5.94 2.12
CA LEU A 92 -12.85 4.67 1.37
C LEU A 92 -13.75 4.74 0.12
N ARG A 93 -14.87 5.47 0.19
CA ARG A 93 -15.80 5.60 -0.94
C ARG A 93 -15.17 6.41 -2.08
N ALA A 94 -14.50 7.51 -1.76
CA ALA A 94 -13.80 8.33 -2.77
C ALA A 94 -12.68 7.55 -3.45
N ALA A 95 -11.86 6.81 -2.68
CA ALA A 95 -10.83 5.91 -3.19
C ALA A 95 -11.40 4.85 -4.15
N TYR A 96 -12.50 4.21 -3.73
CA TYR A 96 -13.18 3.21 -4.54
C TYR A 96 -13.72 3.79 -5.86
N ASN A 97 -14.41 4.92 -5.79
CA ASN A 97 -14.99 5.57 -6.96
C ASN A 97 -13.92 5.98 -7.96
N TRP A 98 -12.76 6.45 -7.49
CA TRP A 98 -11.63 6.77 -8.35
C TRP A 98 -11.11 5.52 -9.09
N ALA A 99 -10.95 4.41 -8.40
CA ALA A 99 -10.53 3.16 -9.03
C ALA A 99 -11.58 2.63 -10.02
N ALA A 100 -12.88 2.71 -9.67
CA ALA A 100 -13.98 2.29 -10.52
C ALA A 100 -14.20 3.21 -11.73
N SER A 101 -13.69 4.44 -11.72
CA SER A 101 -13.81 5.39 -12.83
C SER A 101 -12.75 5.20 -13.92
N MET A 102 -11.78 4.31 -13.73
CA MET A 102 -10.75 4.05 -14.74
C MET A 102 -11.36 3.49 -16.02
N PRO A 103 -11.05 4.03 -17.21
CA PRO A 103 -11.36 3.34 -18.45
C PRO A 103 -10.77 1.92 -18.46
N TYR A 104 -11.61 0.93 -18.79
CA TYR A 104 -11.13 -0.45 -18.89
C TYR A 104 -10.17 -0.60 -20.07
N TYR A 105 -9.00 -1.16 -19.80
CA TYR A 105 -8.01 -1.48 -20.83
C TYR A 105 -7.57 -2.94 -20.67
N ARG A 106 -7.83 -3.75 -21.71
CA ARG A 106 -7.37 -5.14 -21.74
C ARG A 106 -5.86 -5.18 -21.93
N MET A 107 -5.20 -5.82 -21.00
CA MET A 107 -3.74 -5.99 -21.03
C MET A 107 -3.40 -7.43 -20.61
N ASP A 108 -2.30 -7.95 -21.14
CA ASP A 108 -1.76 -9.20 -20.67
C ASP A 108 -1.28 -9.02 -19.23
N SER A 109 -1.82 -9.80 -18.33
CA SER A 109 -1.53 -9.69 -16.91
C SER A 109 -1.55 -11.06 -16.24
N SER A 110 -0.63 -11.22 -15.29
CA SER A 110 -0.56 -12.39 -14.43
C SER A 110 -0.45 -11.92 -12.97
N PRO A 111 -1.09 -12.59 -12.01
CA PRO A 111 -0.93 -12.29 -10.59
C PRO A 111 0.54 -12.23 -10.13
N SER A 112 1.44 -12.94 -10.82
CA SER A 112 2.88 -12.93 -10.53
C SER A 112 3.58 -11.58 -10.71
N GLN A 113 2.96 -10.61 -11.42
CA GLN A 113 3.46 -9.24 -11.52
C GLN A 113 3.36 -8.48 -10.19
N GLY A 114 2.46 -8.92 -9.29
CA GLY A 114 2.27 -8.38 -7.96
C GLY A 114 1.47 -7.07 -7.89
N SER A 115 0.87 -6.83 -6.75
CA SER A 115 -0.02 -5.68 -6.51
C SER A 115 0.64 -4.33 -6.75
N GLU A 116 1.92 -4.19 -6.41
CA GLU A 116 2.64 -2.92 -6.59
C GLU A 116 2.78 -2.54 -8.05
N TRP A 117 3.13 -3.50 -8.91
CA TRP A 117 3.26 -3.26 -10.34
C TRP A 117 1.94 -2.78 -10.95
N PHE A 118 0.83 -3.47 -10.64
CA PHE A 118 -0.50 -3.09 -11.12
C PHE A 118 -0.92 -1.71 -10.61
N ALA A 119 -0.69 -1.42 -9.33
CA ALA A 119 -1.04 -0.14 -8.76
C ALA A 119 -0.25 1.02 -9.38
N LEU A 120 1.07 0.86 -9.55
CA LEU A 120 1.92 1.87 -10.21
C LEU A 120 1.48 2.13 -11.64
N TYR A 121 1.07 1.08 -12.38
CA TYR A 121 0.52 1.26 -13.72
C TYR A 121 -0.77 2.08 -13.68
N GLY A 122 -1.73 1.72 -12.81
CA GLY A 122 -3.01 2.42 -12.70
C GLY A 122 -2.89 3.86 -12.22
N PHE A 123 -2.05 4.12 -11.22
CA PHE A 123 -1.81 5.49 -10.74
C PHE A 123 -1.18 6.40 -11.79
N ARG A 124 -0.32 5.86 -12.65
CA ARG A 124 0.36 6.66 -13.71
C ARG A 124 -0.53 6.91 -14.92
N ASN A 125 -1.36 5.96 -15.29
CA ASN A 125 -2.09 5.99 -16.57
C ASN A 125 -3.61 6.22 -16.40
N HIS A 126 -4.15 6.05 -15.18
CA HIS A 126 -5.59 6.07 -14.86
C HIS A 126 -6.42 5.21 -15.84
N THR A 127 -5.94 4.03 -16.14
CA THR A 127 -6.59 3.02 -17.00
C THR A 127 -6.04 1.64 -16.67
N GLY A 128 -6.76 0.59 -16.97
CA GLY A 128 -6.29 -0.78 -16.78
C GLY A 128 -7.40 -1.81 -16.71
N ASN A 129 -7.04 -3.04 -16.39
CA ASN A 129 -7.95 -4.15 -16.18
C ASN A 129 -8.36 -4.29 -14.70
N CYS A 130 -9.07 -5.37 -14.37
CA CYS A 130 -9.51 -5.67 -13.00
C CYS A 130 -8.35 -5.70 -11.98
N TYR A 131 -7.17 -6.23 -12.34
CA TYR A 131 -6.00 -6.26 -11.45
C TYR A 131 -5.49 -4.86 -11.13
N VAL A 132 -5.47 -3.97 -12.11
CA VAL A 132 -5.03 -2.58 -11.95
C VAL A 132 -6.01 -1.81 -11.06
N MET A 133 -7.31 -1.91 -11.33
CA MET A 133 -8.35 -1.24 -10.55
C MET A 133 -8.34 -1.72 -9.08
N ALA A 134 -8.25 -3.04 -8.87
CA ALA A 134 -8.17 -3.61 -7.53
C ALA A 134 -6.89 -3.17 -6.79
N ALA A 135 -5.74 -3.19 -7.45
CA ALA A 135 -4.47 -2.81 -6.85
C ALA A 135 -4.43 -1.34 -6.43
N THR A 136 -4.91 -0.42 -7.25
CA THR A 136 -4.94 1.02 -6.90
C THR A 136 -5.87 1.27 -5.71
N PHE A 137 -7.04 0.66 -5.68
CA PHE A 137 -7.94 0.74 -4.54
C PHE A 137 -7.33 0.11 -3.29
N TYR A 138 -6.70 -1.04 -3.41
CA TYR A 138 -5.99 -1.72 -2.32
C TYR A 138 -4.97 -0.78 -1.65
N TYR A 139 -4.08 -0.14 -2.41
CA TYR A 139 -3.07 0.74 -1.84
C TYR A 139 -3.67 2.01 -1.22
N MET A 140 -4.73 2.58 -1.79
CA MET A 140 -5.46 3.69 -1.17
C MET A 140 -6.15 3.27 0.13
N ALA A 141 -6.74 2.08 0.19
CA ALA A 141 -7.34 1.53 1.40
C ALA A 141 -6.29 1.29 2.51
N LYS A 142 -5.09 0.81 2.15
CA LYS A 142 -3.96 0.67 3.10
C LYS A 142 -3.51 2.01 3.66
N VAL A 143 -3.42 3.07 2.84
CA VAL A 143 -3.09 4.43 3.29
C VAL A 143 -4.14 4.95 4.26
N LEU A 144 -5.41 4.64 4.04
CA LEU A 144 -6.52 4.99 4.93
C LEU A 144 -6.55 4.17 6.24
N GLY A 145 -5.63 3.20 6.40
CA GLY A 145 -5.50 2.39 7.63
C GLY A 145 -6.35 1.12 7.67
N TYR A 146 -6.96 0.73 6.56
CA TYR A 146 -7.77 -0.50 6.51
C TYR A 146 -6.90 -1.77 6.42
N ASP A 147 -7.40 -2.85 7.04
CA ASP A 147 -6.90 -4.21 6.82
C ASP A 147 -7.43 -4.73 5.48
N ALA A 148 -6.71 -4.37 4.42
CA ALA A 148 -7.07 -4.62 3.04
C ALA A 148 -6.12 -5.63 2.38
N HIS A 149 -6.67 -6.46 1.48
CA HIS A 149 -5.94 -7.44 0.69
C HIS A 149 -6.42 -7.44 -0.75
N GLN A 150 -5.49 -7.37 -1.71
CA GLN A 150 -5.83 -7.65 -3.10
C GLN A 150 -5.99 -9.16 -3.29
N VAL A 151 -7.04 -9.56 -3.99
CA VAL A 151 -7.40 -10.95 -4.23
C VAL A 151 -7.35 -11.25 -5.73
N ALA A 152 -6.83 -12.41 -6.08
CA ALA A 152 -6.91 -12.99 -7.42
C ALA A 152 -7.78 -14.24 -7.39
N GLY A 153 -8.60 -14.41 -8.41
CA GLY A 153 -9.49 -15.56 -8.55
C GLY A 153 -10.17 -15.55 -9.90
N TYR A 154 -11.39 -16.09 -9.95
CA TYR A 154 -12.17 -16.23 -11.17
C TYR A 154 -13.61 -15.76 -10.96
N VAL A 155 -14.20 -15.24 -12.04
CA VAL A 155 -15.60 -14.88 -12.14
C VAL A 155 -16.23 -15.52 -13.39
N PRO A 156 -17.58 -15.68 -13.45
CA PRO A 156 -18.24 -16.20 -14.65
C PRO A 156 -17.95 -15.35 -15.88
N LYS A 157 -17.83 -16.01 -17.03
CA LYS A 157 -17.62 -15.38 -18.33
C LYS A 157 -18.91 -15.44 -19.15
N ILE A 158 -19.22 -14.37 -19.90
CA ILE A 158 -20.29 -14.39 -20.90
C ILE A 158 -19.98 -15.48 -21.93
N GLY A 159 -20.94 -16.36 -22.18
CA GLY A 159 -20.77 -17.51 -23.05
C GLY A 159 -20.34 -18.79 -22.35
N GLY A 160 -20.19 -18.76 -21.02
CA GLY A 160 -19.86 -19.92 -20.18
C GLY A 160 -18.38 -20.01 -19.76
N GLY A 161 -18.14 -20.81 -18.74
CA GLY A 161 -16.82 -20.93 -18.09
C GLY A 161 -16.51 -19.77 -17.17
N VAL A 162 -15.22 -19.62 -16.83
CA VAL A 162 -14.72 -18.58 -15.92
C VAL A 162 -13.56 -17.80 -16.55
N THR A 163 -13.33 -16.59 -16.05
CA THR A 163 -12.21 -15.73 -16.45
C THR A 163 -11.43 -15.26 -15.22
N PRO A 164 -10.09 -15.11 -15.31
CA PRO A 164 -9.31 -14.49 -14.24
C PRO A 164 -9.83 -13.10 -13.89
N HIS A 165 -9.85 -12.81 -12.58
CA HIS A 165 -10.35 -11.56 -12.04
C HIS A 165 -9.62 -11.17 -10.76
N SER A 166 -9.72 -9.88 -10.40
CA SER A 166 -9.13 -9.37 -9.17
C SER A 166 -10.02 -8.33 -8.51
N TRP A 167 -10.08 -8.37 -7.19
CA TRP A 167 -10.85 -7.47 -6.33
C TRP A 167 -10.09 -7.22 -5.02
N VAL A 168 -10.73 -6.54 -4.06
CA VAL A 168 -10.14 -6.27 -2.75
C VAL A 168 -11.05 -6.81 -1.65
N GLU A 169 -10.46 -7.52 -0.69
CA GLU A 169 -11.08 -7.80 0.60
C GLU A 169 -10.65 -6.77 1.62
N ILE A 170 -11.60 -6.29 2.43
CA ILE A 170 -11.31 -5.45 3.61
C ILE A 170 -12.02 -6.04 4.81
N VAL A 171 -11.28 -6.18 5.92
CA VAL A 171 -11.85 -6.61 7.19
C VAL A 171 -12.34 -5.38 7.95
N ILE A 172 -13.66 -5.32 8.19
CA ILE A 172 -14.30 -4.23 8.95
C ILE A 172 -15.06 -4.85 10.13
N ASN A 173 -14.66 -4.54 11.34
CA ASN A 173 -15.26 -5.08 12.57
C ASN A 173 -15.34 -6.62 12.56
N GLY A 174 -14.25 -7.28 12.14
CA GLY A 174 -14.14 -8.74 12.07
C GLY A 174 -14.89 -9.39 10.89
N THR A 175 -15.56 -8.61 10.05
CA THR A 175 -16.27 -9.11 8.87
C THR A 175 -15.49 -8.79 7.60
N VAL A 176 -15.31 -9.79 6.74
CA VAL A 176 -14.70 -9.62 5.40
C VAL A 176 -15.75 -9.05 4.44
N TYR A 177 -15.43 -7.92 3.83
CA TYR A 177 -16.21 -7.33 2.75
C TYR A 177 -15.41 -7.34 1.45
N VAL A 178 -16.12 -7.51 0.36
CA VAL A 178 -15.61 -7.46 -1.01
C VAL A 178 -15.81 -6.05 -1.56
N PHE A 179 -14.77 -5.55 -2.23
CA PHE A 179 -14.78 -4.31 -2.99
C PHE A 179 -14.24 -4.60 -4.39
N ASP A 180 -15.10 -4.49 -5.37
CA ASP A 180 -14.79 -4.82 -6.76
C ASP A 180 -15.05 -3.61 -7.66
N PRO A 181 -14.04 -2.73 -7.84
CA PRO A 181 -14.21 -1.55 -8.68
C PRO A 181 -14.44 -1.89 -10.14
N ASN A 182 -13.90 -3.02 -10.65
CA ASN A 182 -14.13 -3.43 -12.03
C ASN A 182 -15.57 -3.95 -12.26
N PHE A 183 -16.17 -4.65 -11.28
CA PHE A 183 -17.58 -5.03 -11.36
C PHE A 183 -18.47 -3.78 -11.52
N THR A 184 -18.26 -2.76 -10.70
CA THR A 184 -18.99 -1.50 -10.84
C THR A 184 -18.73 -0.82 -12.19
N ASN A 185 -17.47 -0.79 -12.63
CA ASN A 185 -17.09 -0.18 -13.90
C ASN A 185 -17.75 -0.84 -15.11
N GLU A 186 -17.75 -2.17 -15.18
CA GLU A 186 -18.27 -2.91 -16.34
C GLU A 186 -19.78 -3.09 -16.34
N THR A 187 -20.40 -3.20 -15.17
CA THR A 187 -21.83 -3.57 -15.07
C THR A 187 -22.72 -2.44 -14.59
N GLY A 188 -22.18 -1.39 -14.00
CA GLY A 188 -22.92 -0.38 -13.26
C GLY A 188 -23.53 -0.89 -11.94
N GLY A 189 -23.25 -2.15 -11.56
CA GLY A 189 -23.72 -2.77 -10.33
C GLY A 189 -22.96 -2.29 -9.09
N ASN A 190 -23.47 -2.65 -7.91
CA ASN A 190 -22.81 -2.33 -6.65
C ASN A 190 -21.68 -3.31 -6.34
N GLY A 191 -20.45 -2.92 -6.58
CA GLY A 191 -19.24 -3.64 -6.16
C GLY A 191 -18.62 -3.13 -4.85
N TYR A 192 -19.25 -2.17 -4.17
CA TYR A 192 -18.71 -1.57 -2.94
C TYR A 192 -19.27 -2.21 -1.68
N GLN A 193 -18.40 -2.71 -0.83
CA GLN A 193 -18.73 -3.24 0.50
C GLN A 193 -19.81 -4.33 0.46
N ILE A 194 -19.68 -5.25 -0.49
CA ILE A 194 -20.57 -6.39 -0.66
C ILE A 194 -20.01 -7.61 0.09
N ARG A 195 -20.81 -8.68 0.19
CA ARG A 195 -20.39 -9.98 0.70
C ARG A 195 -20.36 -10.99 -0.43
N TYR A 196 -19.53 -12.00 -0.30
CA TYR A 196 -19.55 -13.15 -1.20
C TYR A 196 -20.95 -13.75 -1.27
N GLY A 197 -21.39 -14.17 -2.48
CA GLY A 197 -22.71 -14.72 -2.71
C GLY A 197 -23.86 -13.71 -2.69
N THR A 198 -23.58 -12.40 -2.68
CA THR A 198 -24.63 -11.37 -2.79
C THR A 198 -25.30 -11.44 -4.15
N SER A 199 -26.64 -11.45 -4.16
CA SER A 199 -27.43 -11.46 -5.40
C SER A 199 -27.11 -10.24 -6.26
N GLY A 200 -27.00 -10.44 -7.59
CA GLY A 200 -26.68 -9.38 -8.54
C GLY A 200 -25.20 -9.00 -8.61
N THR A 201 -24.32 -9.74 -7.94
CA THR A 201 -22.86 -9.63 -8.06
C THR A 201 -22.28 -10.83 -8.80
N TRP A 202 -20.98 -10.78 -9.14
CA TRP A 202 -20.31 -11.93 -9.71
C TRP A 202 -20.17 -13.07 -8.70
N MET A 203 -20.12 -14.30 -9.21
CA MET A 203 -19.81 -15.49 -8.41
C MET A 203 -18.30 -15.68 -8.40
N TYR A 204 -17.66 -15.21 -7.33
CA TYR A 204 -16.24 -15.34 -7.12
C TYR A 204 -15.85 -16.79 -6.79
N SER A 205 -14.82 -17.32 -7.43
CA SER A 205 -14.39 -18.71 -7.24
C SER A 205 -12.86 -18.86 -7.28
N SER A 206 -12.36 -19.94 -6.70
CA SER A 206 -10.92 -20.32 -6.72
C SER A 206 -9.99 -19.15 -6.47
N TYR A 207 -10.20 -18.44 -5.37
CA TYR A 207 -9.48 -17.21 -5.08
C TYR A 207 -8.50 -17.31 -3.90
N TYR A 208 -7.53 -16.42 -3.91
CA TYR A 208 -6.52 -16.28 -2.85
C TYR A 208 -6.07 -14.82 -2.71
N ARG A 209 -5.59 -14.45 -1.53
CA ARG A 209 -4.98 -13.14 -1.30
C ARG A 209 -3.60 -13.09 -1.95
N MET A 210 -3.32 -12.04 -2.70
CA MET A 210 -2.03 -11.83 -3.36
C MET A 210 -0.97 -11.28 -2.40
N ASN A 211 -1.38 -10.79 -1.22
CA ASN A 211 -0.54 -10.13 -0.23
C ASN A 211 -1.10 -10.26 1.19
#